data_735e19f9e4824090d8201768180464bd
#
_entry.id   735e19f9e4824090d8201768180464bd
#
_cell.length_a   1.000
_cell.length_b   1.000
_cell.length_c   1.000
_cell.angle_alpha   90.00
_cell.angle_beta   90.00
_cell.angle_gamma   90.00
#
_symmetry.space_group_name_H-M   'P 1'
#
loop_
_entity.id
_entity.type
_entity.pdbx_description
1 polymer ?
#
loop_
_entity_poly.entity_id
_entity_poly.type
_entity_poly.pdbx_seq_one_letter_code
_entity_poly.pdbx_strand_id
1 'polypeptide(L)'
;MRMRKLAMTLSQLPRHPLKEPTLEQYSTDGEVAAKWLASIDMKEPFEEVDGVIDLGAGNGILGIAALLLGAPHAVFVEIDMEVCEVLQKSIGLMGFNDRCRIING
;
A
#
# COMPACT_ATOMS: atom_id res chain seq x y z
N MET A 1 -4.71 14.31 -5.72
CA MET A 1 -5.47 14.00 -4.48
C MET A 1 -4.93 14.81 -3.32
N ARG A 2 -5.82 15.36 -2.50
CA ARG A 2 -5.39 16.10 -1.32
C ARG A 2 -4.79 15.17 -0.28
N MET A 3 -3.73 15.65 0.38
CA MET A 3 -3.02 14.89 1.42
C MET A 3 -3.95 14.35 2.51
N ARG A 4 -4.88 15.17 2.97
CA ARG A 4 -5.81 14.77 4.03
C ARG A 4 -6.69 13.59 3.61
N LYS A 5 -7.20 13.64 2.39
CA LYS A 5 -8.03 12.56 1.85
C LYS A 5 -7.22 11.29 1.68
N LEU A 6 -5.99 11.42 1.19
CA LEU A 6 -5.08 10.29 1.04
C LEU A 6 -4.82 9.62 2.40
N ALA A 7 -4.47 10.41 3.41
CA ALA A 7 -4.19 9.88 4.75
C ALA A 7 -5.42 9.17 5.34
N MET A 8 -6.60 9.76 5.20
CA MET A 8 -7.84 9.17 5.69
C MET A 8 -8.17 7.85 5.00
N THR A 9 -8.02 7.81 3.68
CA THR A 9 -8.28 6.60 2.91
C THR A 9 -7.34 5.47 3.33
N LEU A 10 -6.05 5.77 3.44
CA LEU A 10 -5.05 4.78 3.83
C LEU A 10 -5.26 4.28 5.26
N SER A 11 -5.73 5.15 6.16
CA SER A 11 -5.98 4.77 7.55
C SER A 11 -7.14 3.80 7.71
N GLN A 12 -7.99 3.67 6.71
CA GLN A 12 -9.14 2.78 6.73
C GLN A 12 -8.86 1.40 6.11
N LEU A 13 -7.66 1.19 5.59
CA LEU A 13 -7.31 -0.10 5.01
C LEU A 13 -7.27 -1.19 6.08
N PRO A 14 -7.67 -2.43 5.74
CA PRO A 14 -7.56 -3.56 6.65
C PRO A 14 -6.14 -3.73 7.16
N ARG A 15 -6.02 -4.16 8.42
CA ARG A 15 -4.73 -4.44 9.04
C ARG A 15 -4.70 -5.89 9.49
N HIS A 16 -3.53 -6.51 9.39
CA HIS A 16 -3.37 -7.86 9.92
C HIS A 16 -3.21 -7.79 11.43
N PRO A 17 -3.70 -8.81 12.18
CA PRO A 17 -3.49 -8.88 13.62
C PRO A 17 -2.01 -8.99 13.96
N LEU A 18 -1.57 -8.27 14.98
CA LEU A 18 -0.22 -8.40 15.50
C LEU A 18 -0.15 -9.68 16.32
N LYS A 19 0.65 -10.64 15.86
CA LYS A 19 0.80 -11.91 16.59
C LYS A 19 1.70 -11.75 17.81
N GLU A 20 2.73 -10.91 17.68
CA GLU A 20 3.65 -10.61 18.77
C GLU A 20 4.03 -9.13 18.70
N PRO A 21 3.48 -8.30 19.63
CA PRO A 21 3.74 -6.86 19.60
C PRO A 21 5.22 -6.49 19.73
N THR A 22 6.04 -7.39 20.29
CA THR A 22 7.47 -7.14 20.50
C THR A 22 8.30 -7.30 19.23
N LEU A 23 7.74 -7.83 18.14
CA LEU A 23 8.48 -8.13 16.92
C LEU A 23 8.36 -7.04 15.85
N GLU A 24 7.94 -5.86 16.21
CA GLU A 24 7.88 -4.71 15.29
C GLU A 24 7.04 -4.97 14.04
N GLN A 25 5.95 -5.71 14.16
CA GLN A 25 5.04 -5.98 13.06
C GLN A 25 3.96 -4.90 12.97
N TYR A 26 4.36 -3.65 13.01
CA TYR A 26 3.41 -2.54 12.95
C TYR A 26 3.07 -2.18 11.53
N SER A 27 1.77 -1.97 11.27
CA SER A 27 1.34 -1.39 10.01
C SER A 27 1.78 0.06 9.96
N THR A 28 2.21 0.52 8.78
CA THR A 28 2.53 1.92 8.57
C THR A 28 1.28 2.76 8.78
N ASP A 29 1.41 3.86 9.52
CA ASP A 29 0.32 4.79 9.75
C ASP A 29 -0.07 5.46 8.42
N GLY A 30 -1.37 5.61 8.19
CA GLY A 30 -1.89 6.24 6.98
C GLY A 30 -1.38 7.66 6.77
N GLU A 31 -1.23 8.44 7.84
CA GLU A 31 -0.70 9.79 7.74
C GLU A 31 0.77 9.80 7.33
N VAL A 32 1.57 8.92 7.92
CA VAL A 32 2.99 8.79 7.58
C VAL A 32 3.15 8.31 6.14
N ALA A 33 2.39 7.30 5.74
CA ALA A 33 2.41 6.79 4.37
C ALA A 33 2.02 7.87 3.37
N ALA A 34 0.97 8.63 3.64
CA ALA A 34 0.52 9.71 2.77
C ALA A 34 1.61 10.76 2.58
N LYS A 35 2.22 11.21 3.66
CA LYS A 35 3.28 12.21 3.60
C LYS A 35 4.50 11.70 2.83
N TRP A 36 4.90 10.48 3.10
CA TRP A 36 6.06 9.88 2.44
C TRP A 36 5.84 9.73 0.95
N LEU A 37 4.74 9.09 0.56
CA LEU A 37 4.46 8.85 -0.86
C LEU A 37 4.20 10.15 -1.62
N ALA A 38 3.53 11.12 -1.01
CA ALA A 38 3.35 12.44 -1.63
C ALA A 38 4.68 13.16 -1.84
N SER A 39 5.62 13.00 -0.90
CA SER A 39 6.97 13.55 -1.03
C SER A 39 7.72 12.96 -2.21
N ILE A 40 7.60 11.64 -2.40
CA ILE A 40 8.20 10.95 -3.56
C ILE A 40 7.55 11.43 -4.85
N ASP A 41 6.22 11.52 -4.86
CA ASP A 41 5.44 11.94 -6.02
C ASP A 41 5.84 13.34 -6.51
N MET A 42 6.18 14.23 -5.60
CA MET A 42 6.63 15.58 -5.95
C MET A 42 7.95 15.58 -6.71
N LYS A 43 8.81 14.62 -6.42
CA LYS A 43 10.14 14.52 -7.06
C LYS A 43 10.08 13.71 -8.35
N GLU A 44 9.30 12.64 -8.34
CA GLU A 44 9.14 11.74 -9.47
C GLU A 44 7.69 11.28 -9.51
N PRO A 45 6.84 11.96 -10.30
CA PRO A 45 5.40 11.67 -10.30
C PRO A 45 5.07 10.23 -10.63
N PHE A 46 4.23 9.62 -9.82
CA PHE A 46 3.79 8.24 -10.04
C PHE A 46 3.02 8.08 -11.35
N GLU A 47 2.43 9.15 -11.87
CA GLU A 47 1.75 9.13 -13.17
C GLU A 47 2.71 8.90 -14.33
N GLU A 48 4.00 9.16 -14.13
CA GLU A 48 5.01 9.07 -15.17
C GLU A 48 5.84 7.79 -15.12
N VAL A 49 5.65 6.95 -14.10
CA VAL A 49 6.36 5.66 -14.01
C VAL A 49 5.52 4.55 -14.61
N ASP A 50 6.15 3.45 -15.02
CA ASP A 50 5.45 2.30 -15.59
C ASP A 50 4.73 1.47 -14.53
N GLY A 51 5.20 1.51 -13.30
CA GLY A 51 4.62 0.78 -12.19
C GLY A 51 5.50 0.86 -10.96
N VAL A 52 5.02 0.29 -9.86
CA VAL A 52 5.76 0.24 -8.60
C VAL A 52 5.83 -1.20 -8.09
N ILE A 53 6.86 -1.49 -7.34
CA ILE A 53 7.02 -2.78 -6.65
C ILE A 53 7.12 -2.48 -5.16
N ASP A 54 6.23 -3.10 -4.40
CA ASP A 54 6.16 -2.95 -2.94
C ASP A 54 6.70 -4.24 -2.31
N LEU A 55 7.94 -4.20 -1.85
CA LEU A 55 8.60 -5.34 -1.22
C LEU A 55 8.26 -5.38 0.27
N GLY A 56 7.81 -6.54 0.76
CA GLY A 56 7.35 -6.67 2.13
C GLY A 56 6.07 -5.88 2.33
N ALA A 57 5.11 -6.06 1.42
CA ALA A 57 3.99 -5.16 1.23
C ALA A 57 3.06 -5.00 2.46
N GLY A 58 2.98 -6.02 3.32
CA GLY A 58 2.02 -5.98 4.43
C GLY A 58 0.59 -5.82 3.91
N ASN A 59 -0.16 -4.90 4.50
CA ASN A 59 -1.53 -4.63 4.04
C ASN A 59 -1.61 -3.80 2.75
N GLY A 60 -0.45 -3.50 2.16
CA GLY A 60 -0.37 -2.81 0.89
C GLY A 60 -0.46 -1.29 0.95
N ILE A 61 -0.36 -0.70 2.12
CA ILE A 61 -0.59 0.73 2.31
C ILE A 61 0.30 1.60 1.42
N LEU A 62 1.58 1.25 1.24
CA LEU A 62 2.51 2.05 0.43
C LEU A 62 2.21 1.92 -1.06
N GLY A 63 2.04 0.69 -1.57
CA GLY A 63 1.71 0.47 -2.97
C GLY A 63 0.35 1.04 -3.35
N ILE A 64 -0.62 0.93 -2.45
CA ILE A 64 -1.95 1.51 -2.66
C ILE A 64 -1.86 3.04 -2.69
N ALA A 65 -1.05 3.64 -1.81
CA ALA A 65 -0.82 5.09 -1.85
C ALA A 65 -0.25 5.52 -3.21
N ALA A 66 0.72 4.77 -3.74
CA ALA A 66 1.28 5.05 -5.06
C ALA A 66 0.22 4.96 -6.16
N LEU A 67 -0.67 3.96 -6.10
CA LEU A 67 -1.77 3.84 -7.06
C LEU A 67 -2.75 5.01 -6.96
N LEU A 68 -3.07 5.44 -5.75
CA LEU A 68 -3.94 6.59 -5.53
C LEU A 68 -3.32 7.89 -6.04
N LEU A 69 -2.00 7.98 -6.04
CA LEU A 69 -1.27 9.14 -6.55
C LEU A 69 -1.01 9.07 -8.06
N GLY A 70 -1.41 7.98 -8.72
CA GLY A 70 -1.40 7.89 -10.17
C GLY A 70 -0.57 6.78 -10.79
N ALA A 71 0.10 5.94 -10.00
CA ALA A 71 0.85 4.82 -10.55
C ALA A 71 -0.10 3.91 -11.35
N PRO A 72 0.28 3.48 -12.55
CA PRO A 72 -0.61 2.67 -13.38
C PRO A 72 -0.74 1.23 -12.88
N HIS A 73 0.32 0.68 -12.30
CA HIS A 73 0.34 -0.70 -11.81
C HIS A 73 1.15 -0.80 -10.53
N ALA A 74 0.81 -1.80 -9.71
CA ALA A 74 1.60 -2.15 -8.54
C ALA A 74 1.77 -3.66 -8.44
N VAL A 75 2.98 -4.11 -8.13
CA VAL A 75 3.27 -5.48 -7.78
C VAL A 75 3.62 -5.51 -6.31
N PHE A 76 2.90 -6.31 -5.55
CA PHE A 76 3.10 -6.45 -4.12
C PHE A 76 3.77 -7.79 -3.85
N VAL A 77 4.86 -7.77 -3.11
CA VAL A 77 5.59 -8.98 -2.74
C VAL A 77 5.51 -9.14 -1.24
N GLU A 78 4.93 -10.24 -0.78
CA GLU A 78 4.72 -10.50 0.64
C GLU A 78 4.91 -11.99 0.92
N ILE A 79 5.76 -12.31 1.89
CA ILE A 79 6.09 -13.69 2.24
C ILE A 79 5.01 -14.37 3.09
N ASP A 80 4.32 -13.61 3.94
CA ASP A 80 3.31 -14.15 4.85
C ASP A 80 1.98 -14.32 4.13
N MET A 81 1.51 -15.57 4.04
CA MET A 81 0.26 -15.89 3.34
C MET A 81 -0.96 -15.22 3.99
N GLU A 82 -1.02 -15.17 5.31
CA GLU A 82 -2.14 -14.51 6.01
C GLU A 82 -2.16 -13.02 5.71
N VAL A 83 -0.99 -12.40 5.60
CA VAL A 83 -0.87 -11.00 5.25
C VAL A 83 -1.27 -10.76 3.80
N CYS A 84 -0.95 -11.71 2.91
CA CYS A 84 -1.40 -11.64 1.51
C CYS A 84 -2.93 -11.62 1.42
N GLU A 85 -3.62 -12.33 2.30
CA GLU A 85 -5.09 -12.32 2.32
C GLU A 85 -5.63 -10.93 2.71
N VAL A 86 -5.00 -10.28 3.69
CA VAL A 86 -5.35 -8.90 4.08
C VAL A 86 -5.06 -7.94 2.93
N LEU A 87 -3.93 -8.12 2.26
CA LEU A 87 -3.54 -7.31 1.10
C LEU A 87 -4.56 -7.46 -0.03
N GLN A 88 -4.99 -8.68 -0.32
CA GLN A 88 -5.99 -8.93 -1.35
C GLN A 88 -7.29 -8.20 -1.03
N LYS A 89 -7.69 -8.21 0.25
CA LYS A 89 -8.89 -7.51 0.69
C LYS A 89 -8.74 -5.99 0.51
N SER A 90 -7.58 -5.44 0.87
CA SER A 90 -7.30 -4.01 0.69
C SER A 90 -7.42 -3.59 -0.77
N ILE A 91 -6.80 -4.36 -1.66
CA ILE A 91 -6.82 -4.10 -3.11
C ILE A 91 -8.26 -4.15 -3.64
N GLY A 92 -9.03 -5.15 -3.21
CA GLY A 92 -10.43 -5.29 -3.62
C GLY A 92 -11.30 -4.14 -3.15
N LEU A 93 -11.12 -3.68 -1.90
CA LEU A 93 -11.87 -2.55 -1.35
C LEU A 93 -11.60 -1.26 -2.12
N MET A 94 -10.38 -1.11 -2.63
CA MET A 94 -10.01 0.08 -3.40
C MET A 94 -10.39 -0.02 -4.87
N GLY A 95 -10.87 -1.17 -5.33
CA GLY A 95 -11.22 -1.37 -6.73
C GLY A 95 -10.02 -1.48 -7.66
N PHE A 96 -8.87 -1.92 -7.15
CA PHE A 96 -7.61 -1.94 -7.90
C PHE A 96 -7.20 -3.32 -8.42
N ASN A 97 -8.10 -4.29 -8.41
CA ASN A 97 -7.77 -5.67 -8.82
C ASN A 97 -7.11 -5.75 -10.20
N ASP A 98 -7.55 -4.91 -11.15
CA ASP A 98 -7.03 -4.93 -12.51
C ASP A 98 -5.66 -4.24 -12.67
N ARG A 99 -5.20 -3.57 -11.62
CA ARG A 99 -3.95 -2.81 -11.64
C ARG A 99 -2.89 -3.39 -10.71
N CYS A 100 -3.18 -4.50 -10.08
CA CYS A 100 -2.33 -5.08 -9.05
C CYS A 100 -2.03 -6.54 -9.30
N ARG A 101 -0.87 -6.95 -8.83
CA ARG A 101 -0.47 -8.34 -8.78
C ARG A 101 0.17 -8.62 -7.43
N ILE A 102 -0.19 -9.74 -6.82
CA ILE A 102 0.38 -10.15 -5.54
C ILE A 102 1.25 -11.38 -5.78
N ILE A 103 2.47 -11.32 -5.28
CA ILE A 103 3.41 -12.43 -5.29
C ILE A 103 3.67 -12.82 -3.84
N ASN A 104 3.31 -14.07 -3.51
CA ASN A 104 3.61 -14.64 -2.20
C ASN A 104 4.99 -15.28 -2.28
N GLY A 105 5.95 -14.58 -1.77
CA GLY A 105 7.33 -15.06 -1.90
C GLY A 105 8.36 -14.23 -1.17
#